data_6001d0ca9c5179fe5983c07104d5b6ba
#
_entry.id   6001d0ca9c5179fe5983c07104d5b6ba
#
_cell.length_a   1.000
_cell.length_b   1.000
_cell.length_c   1.000
_cell.angle_alpha   90.00
_cell.angle_beta   90.00
_cell.angle_gamma   90.00
#
_symmetry.space_group_name_H-M   'P 1'
#
loop_
_entity.id
_entity.type
_entity.pdbx_description
1 polymer ?
#
loop_
_entity_poly.entity_id
_entity_poly.type
_entity_poly.pdbx_seq_one_letter_code
_entity_poly.pdbx_strand_id
1 'polypeptide(L)'
;MATTFLRSSGGVMDSSKVIGLKVENPKGESLGKVESLMVDLAEGRILYAVLSFGGFLGMGDKLFPVPLSSFSFRADKEGCLERCILNVEKDTLKNAPGYERDHLPATADRTFASKVYTHYGAAPYWED
;
A
#
# COMPACT_ATOMS: atom_id res chain seq x y z
N MET A 1 15.38 -18.30 8.12
CA MET A 1 15.70 -17.07 8.37
C MET A 1 14.54 -16.20 8.78
N ALA A 2 14.68 -15.60 9.80
CA ALA A 2 13.56 -14.91 10.37
C ALA A 2 13.42 -13.50 9.83
N THR A 3 12.22 -13.15 9.44
CA THR A 3 11.85 -11.77 9.29
C THR A 3 11.04 -11.40 10.51
N THR A 4 11.12 -10.16 10.92
CA THR A 4 10.40 -9.70 12.07
C THR A 4 9.55 -8.50 11.71
N PHE A 5 8.49 -8.32 12.48
CA PHE A 5 7.74 -7.09 12.42
C PHE A 5 8.57 -5.96 12.99
N LEU A 6 8.27 -4.76 12.59
CA LEU A 6 9.00 -3.58 13.03
C LEU A 6 8.56 -3.07 14.39
N ARG A 7 7.87 -3.88 15.16
CA ARG A 7 7.31 -3.43 16.43
C ARG A 7 8.33 -2.99 17.44
N SER A 8 9.47 -3.69 17.48
CA SER A 8 10.47 -3.37 18.48
C SER A 8 11.10 -2.01 18.26
N SER A 9 11.11 -1.53 17.03
CA SER A 9 11.63 -0.21 16.72
C SER A 9 10.54 0.85 16.67
N GLY A 10 9.31 0.48 17.07
CA GLY A 10 8.19 1.38 16.96
C GLY A 10 7.67 1.55 15.56
N GLY A 11 8.27 0.87 14.61
CA GLY A 11 7.81 0.91 13.25
C GLY A 11 8.05 2.21 12.51
N VAL A 12 8.89 3.08 13.05
CA VAL A 12 9.18 4.37 12.41
C VAL A 12 10.21 4.17 11.32
N MET A 13 9.90 4.67 10.13
CA MET A 13 10.76 4.42 8.98
C MET A 13 10.70 5.63 8.04
N ASP A 14 11.82 5.93 7.42
CA ASP A 14 11.87 6.95 6.38
C ASP A 14 10.99 6.48 5.21
N SER A 15 10.16 7.39 4.70
CA SER A 15 9.22 7.04 3.61
C SER A 15 9.95 6.51 2.38
N SER A 16 11.18 6.95 2.15
CA SER A 16 11.93 6.48 0.99
C SER A 16 12.24 4.99 1.06
N LYS A 17 12.20 4.41 2.26
CA LYS A 17 12.42 2.97 2.43
C LYS A 17 11.17 2.16 2.12
N VAL A 18 10.01 2.80 2.17
CA VAL A 18 8.74 2.14 1.87
C VAL A 18 8.45 2.19 0.37
N ILE A 19 8.77 3.32 -0.26
CA ILE A 19 8.54 3.49 -1.68
C ILE A 19 9.48 2.56 -2.44
N GLY A 20 8.92 1.78 -3.37
CA GLY A 20 9.67 0.79 -4.13
C GLY A 20 9.67 -0.60 -3.52
N LEU A 21 9.13 -0.73 -2.33
CA LEU A 21 9.15 -2.01 -1.63
C LEU A 21 8.23 -3.01 -2.33
N LYS A 22 8.69 -4.25 -2.45
CA LYS A 22 7.90 -5.31 -3.05
C LYS A 22 6.71 -5.66 -2.17
N VAL A 23 5.60 -5.93 -2.81
CA VAL A 23 4.37 -6.35 -2.12
C VAL A 23 4.03 -7.75 -2.57
N GLU A 24 3.77 -8.63 -1.61
CA GLU A 24 3.39 -10.02 -1.86
C GLU A 24 2.17 -10.34 -1.02
N ASN A 25 1.44 -11.37 -1.42
CA ASN A 25 0.41 -11.91 -0.53
C ASN A 25 1.00 -13.06 0.30
N PRO A 26 0.25 -13.60 1.26
CA PRO A 26 0.78 -14.67 2.12
C PRO A 26 1.19 -15.93 1.35
N LYS A 27 0.70 -16.11 0.14
CA LYS A 27 1.09 -17.26 -0.69
C LYS A 27 2.40 -17.02 -1.42
N GLY A 28 2.99 -15.82 -1.31
CA GLY A 28 4.21 -15.49 -2.00
C GLY A 28 4.01 -14.96 -3.39
N GLU A 29 2.77 -14.74 -3.81
CA GLU A 29 2.51 -14.16 -5.12
C GLU A 29 2.84 -12.67 -5.11
N SER A 30 3.49 -12.20 -6.17
CA SER A 30 3.80 -10.79 -6.30
C SER A 30 2.56 -9.99 -6.60
N LEU A 31 2.33 -8.95 -5.82
CA LEU A 31 1.23 -8.02 -6.04
C LEU A 31 1.72 -6.67 -6.54
N GLY A 32 3.01 -6.60 -6.88
CA GLY A 32 3.57 -5.36 -7.39
C GLY A 32 4.50 -4.71 -6.38
N LYS A 33 4.49 -3.40 -6.37
CA LYS A 33 5.36 -2.64 -5.46
C LYS A 33 4.68 -1.36 -5.04
N VAL A 34 5.16 -0.80 -3.93
CA VAL A 34 4.67 0.49 -3.46
C VAL A 34 5.24 1.58 -4.37
N GLU A 35 4.36 2.29 -5.05
CA GLU A 35 4.77 3.33 -5.98
C GLU A 35 4.94 4.66 -5.27
N SER A 36 4.01 5.00 -4.38
CA SER A 36 4.02 6.28 -3.70
C SER A 36 3.17 6.20 -2.45
N LEU A 37 3.24 7.25 -1.65
CA LEU A 37 2.42 7.40 -0.45
C LEU A 37 1.64 8.70 -0.61
N MET A 38 0.34 8.62 -0.41
CA MET A 38 -0.52 9.80 -0.51
C MET A 38 -0.63 10.44 0.87
N VAL A 39 -0.16 11.67 0.99
CA VAL A 39 -0.06 12.33 2.29
C VAL A 39 -1.23 13.28 2.47
N ASP A 40 -1.92 13.14 3.59
CA ASP A 40 -2.98 14.06 3.99
C ASP A 40 -2.33 15.20 4.75
N LEU A 41 -2.13 16.30 4.06
CA LEU A 41 -1.39 17.42 4.64
C LEU A 41 -2.16 18.12 5.75
N ALA A 42 -3.49 18.10 5.68
CA ALA A 42 -4.30 18.73 6.70
C ALA A 42 -4.22 18.00 8.02
N GLU A 43 -4.20 16.67 7.96
CA GLU A 43 -4.17 15.84 9.17
C GLU A 43 -2.76 15.42 9.56
N GLY A 44 -1.79 15.64 8.69
CA GLY A 44 -0.43 15.20 8.95
C GLY A 44 -0.30 13.68 8.97
N ARG A 45 -1.04 13.00 8.12
CA ARG A 45 -1.07 11.54 8.10
C ARG A 45 -0.99 11.02 6.68
N ILE A 46 -0.63 9.75 6.56
CA ILE A 46 -0.64 9.09 5.27
C ILE A 46 -2.05 8.57 5.01
N LEU A 47 -2.64 9.03 3.92
CA LEU A 47 -3.99 8.63 3.56
C LEU A 47 -4.02 7.20 3.07
N TYR A 48 -3.12 6.85 2.16
CA TYR A 48 -2.97 5.46 1.71
C TYR A 48 -1.66 5.34 0.94
N ALA A 49 -1.23 4.09 0.75
CA ALA A 49 -0.12 3.80 -0.16
C ALA A 49 -0.71 3.51 -1.53
N VAL A 50 0.06 3.81 -2.57
CA VAL A 50 -0.34 3.51 -3.95
C VAL A 50 0.50 2.33 -4.42
N LEU A 51 -0.17 1.25 -4.76
CA LEU A 51 0.45 0.03 -5.22
C LEU A 51 0.39 -0.03 -6.73
N SER A 52 1.52 -0.21 -7.40
CA SER A 52 1.50 -0.41 -8.84
C SER A 52 1.52 -1.90 -9.14
N PHE A 53 0.61 -2.33 -9.99
CA PHE A 53 0.42 -3.73 -10.30
C PHE A 53 0.10 -3.87 -11.77
N GLY A 54 0.73 -4.85 -12.41
CA GLY A 54 0.59 -5.03 -13.85
C GLY A 54 1.68 -4.30 -14.58
N GLY A 55 1.35 -3.66 -15.67
CA GLY A 55 2.30 -2.83 -16.39
C GLY A 55 3.35 -3.57 -17.18
N PHE A 56 3.02 -4.77 -17.61
CA PHE A 56 3.94 -5.54 -18.44
C PHE A 56 4.01 -4.96 -19.84
N LEU A 57 5.19 -5.01 -20.42
CA LEU A 57 5.38 -4.71 -21.83
C LEU A 57 4.93 -3.31 -22.22
N GLY A 58 5.08 -2.37 -21.31
CA GLY A 58 4.72 -0.99 -21.60
C GLY A 58 3.24 -0.69 -21.60
N MET A 59 2.41 -1.68 -21.29
CA MET A 59 1.00 -1.42 -21.06
C MET A 59 0.87 -0.60 -19.80
N GLY A 60 -0.10 0.28 -19.72
CA GLY A 60 -0.24 1.13 -18.57
C GLY A 60 -0.37 0.37 -17.28
N ASP A 61 0.33 0.82 -16.26
CA ASP A 61 0.18 0.28 -14.92
C ASP A 61 -1.17 0.66 -14.37
N LYS A 62 -1.77 -0.26 -13.65
CA LYS A 62 -2.91 0.08 -12.85
C LYS A 62 -2.44 0.37 -11.43
N LEU A 63 -2.97 1.41 -10.85
CA LEU A 63 -2.58 1.87 -9.53
C LEU A 63 -3.71 1.61 -8.55
N PHE A 64 -3.37 1.02 -7.40
CA PHE A 64 -4.34 0.63 -6.39
C PHE A 64 -4.01 1.31 -5.07
N PRO A 65 -4.87 2.21 -4.59
CA PRO A 65 -4.67 2.75 -3.25
C PRO A 65 -5.00 1.68 -2.22
N VAL A 66 -4.19 1.60 -1.19
CA VAL A 66 -4.37 0.61 -0.11
C VAL A 66 -4.07 1.31 1.20
N PRO A 67 -4.95 1.20 2.21
CA PRO A 67 -4.63 1.80 3.50
C PRO A 67 -3.31 1.22 4.02
N LEU A 68 -2.47 2.10 4.53
CA LEU A 68 -1.16 1.65 4.99
C LEU A 68 -1.28 0.59 6.07
N SER A 69 -2.31 0.69 6.90
CA SER A 69 -2.56 -0.29 7.96
C SER A 69 -2.89 -1.69 7.46
N SER A 70 -3.23 -1.82 6.18
CA SER A 70 -3.54 -3.13 5.61
C SER A 70 -2.29 -3.94 5.27
N PHE A 71 -1.14 -3.31 5.28
CA PHE A 71 0.13 -4.00 5.02
C PHE A 71 0.75 -4.51 6.31
N SER A 72 1.46 -5.63 6.18
CA SER A 72 2.37 -6.10 7.23
C SER A 72 3.78 -5.96 6.68
N PHE A 73 4.62 -5.24 7.39
CA PHE A 73 5.97 -4.97 6.92
C PHE A 73 6.93 -5.99 7.52
N ARG A 74 7.86 -6.47 6.70
CA ARG A 74 8.87 -7.45 7.11
C ARG A 74 10.24 -6.84 6.99
N ALA A 75 11.04 -7.05 8.02
CA ALA A 75 12.40 -6.54 8.06
C ALA A 75 13.38 -7.70 8.15
N ASP A 76 14.60 -7.46 7.70
CA ASP A 76 15.67 -8.44 7.84
C ASP A 76 16.28 -8.33 9.25
N LYS A 77 17.38 -9.07 9.47
CA LYS A 77 18.01 -9.12 10.79
C LYS A 77 18.54 -7.76 11.25
N GLU A 78 18.91 -6.92 10.30
CA GLU A 78 19.44 -5.60 10.62
C GLU A 78 18.35 -4.55 10.76
N GLY A 79 17.10 -4.94 10.61
CA GLY A 79 16.00 -4.00 10.70
C GLY A 79 15.69 -3.25 9.41
N CYS A 80 16.31 -3.65 8.30
CA CYS A 80 16.02 -3.04 7.02
C CYS A 80 14.77 -3.66 6.41
N LEU A 81 13.91 -2.83 5.84
CA LEU A 81 12.69 -3.34 5.22
C LEU A 81 13.04 -4.25 4.05
N GLU A 82 12.40 -5.40 4.02
CA GLU A 82 12.63 -6.41 3.01
C GLU A 82 11.47 -6.48 2.03
N ARG A 83 10.26 -6.48 2.54
CA ARG A 83 9.05 -6.52 1.71
C ARG A 83 7.85 -6.23 2.59
N CYS A 84 6.69 -6.10 1.96
CA CYS A 84 5.47 -6.03 2.72
C CYS A 84 4.46 -7.05 2.19
N ILE A 85 3.56 -7.44 3.08
CA ILE A 85 2.56 -8.45 2.82
C ILE A 85 1.20 -7.79 2.84
N LEU A 86 0.42 -8.05 1.80
CA LEU A 86 -0.97 -7.61 1.73
C LEU A 86 -1.81 -8.86 1.57
N ASN A 87 -2.72 -9.07 2.49
CA ASN A 87 -3.49 -10.31 2.52
C ASN A 87 -4.69 -10.25 1.58
N VAL A 88 -4.41 -10.27 0.28
CA VAL A 88 -5.45 -10.36 -0.75
C VAL A 88 -4.99 -11.32 -1.82
N GLU A 89 -5.95 -11.96 -2.47
CA GLU A 89 -5.67 -12.78 -3.63
C GLU A 89 -5.33 -11.88 -4.80
N LYS A 90 -4.43 -12.35 -5.64
CA LYS A 90 -4.01 -11.59 -6.81
C LYS A 90 -5.19 -11.22 -7.70
N ASP A 91 -6.09 -12.16 -7.93
CA ASP A 91 -7.26 -11.90 -8.76
C ASP A 91 -8.23 -10.93 -8.10
N THR A 92 -8.32 -10.97 -6.78
CA THR A 92 -9.16 -10.04 -6.03
C THR A 92 -8.63 -8.62 -6.16
N LEU A 93 -7.30 -8.47 -6.13
CA LEU A 93 -6.70 -7.15 -6.24
C LEU A 93 -7.06 -6.48 -7.57
N LYS A 94 -7.13 -7.25 -8.64
CA LYS A 94 -7.47 -6.69 -9.95
C LYS A 94 -8.83 -5.99 -9.97
N ASN A 95 -9.71 -6.39 -9.07
CA ASN A 95 -11.06 -5.82 -8.99
C ASN A 95 -11.21 -4.80 -7.87
N ALA A 96 -10.13 -4.49 -7.17
CA ALA A 96 -10.16 -3.50 -6.10
C ALA A 96 -10.28 -2.09 -6.69
N PRO A 97 -10.68 -1.12 -5.87
CA PRO A 97 -10.68 0.27 -6.33
C PRO A 97 -9.29 0.67 -6.80
N GLY A 98 -9.22 1.21 -8.00
CA GLY A 98 -7.96 1.59 -8.60
C GLY A 98 -8.18 2.55 -9.73
N TYR A 99 -7.09 2.95 -10.36
CA TYR A 99 -7.16 3.89 -11.47
C TYR A 99 -5.97 3.69 -12.38
N GLU A 100 -6.12 4.13 -13.63
CA GLU A 100 -5.01 4.12 -14.57
C GLU A 100 -4.07 5.25 -14.22
N ARG A 101 -2.79 5.06 -14.52
CA ARG A 101 -1.78 6.06 -14.19
C ARG A 101 -2.13 7.43 -14.76
N ASP A 102 -2.73 7.46 -15.94
CA ASP A 102 -3.06 8.70 -16.63
C ASP A 102 -4.41 9.29 -16.20
N HIS A 103 -5.11 8.64 -15.31
CA HIS A 103 -6.45 9.05 -14.90
C HIS A 103 -6.53 9.13 -13.38
N LEU A 104 -5.76 10.05 -12.83
CA LEU A 104 -5.75 10.22 -11.38
C LEU A 104 -7.11 10.68 -10.90
N PRO A 105 -7.64 10.04 -9.87
CA PRO A 105 -8.87 10.56 -9.27
C PRO A 105 -8.58 11.87 -8.55
N ALA A 106 -9.62 12.55 -8.13
CA ALA A 106 -9.44 13.72 -7.29
C ALA A 106 -8.81 13.23 -5.99
N THR A 107 -7.52 13.44 -5.88
CA THR A 107 -6.71 12.76 -4.87
C THR A 107 -7.06 13.12 -3.45
N ALA A 108 -7.62 14.30 -3.24
CA ALA A 108 -8.02 14.74 -1.92
C ALA A 108 -9.45 14.34 -1.59
N ASP A 109 -10.09 13.57 -2.46
CA ASP A 109 -11.50 13.23 -2.30
C ASP A 109 -11.68 12.15 -1.23
N ARG A 110 -12.29 12.55 -0.12
CA ARG A 110 -12.57 11.61 0.97
C ARG A 110 -13.57 10.54 0.57
N THR A 111 -14.41 10.82 -0.42
CA THR A 111 -15.35 9.84 -0.93
C THR A 111 -14.60 8.65 -1.54
N PHE A 112 -13.60 8.95 -2.36
CA PHE A 112 -12.79 7.90 -2.95
C PHE A 112 -11.99 7.16 -1.86
N ALA A 113 -11.41 7.90 -0.94
CA ALA A 113 -10.66 7.30 0.15
C ALA A 113 -11.55 6.40 1.01
N SER A 114 -12.79 6.82 1.24
CA SER A 114 -13.72 5.99 2.01
C SER A 114 -14.02 4.68 1.33
N LYS A 115 -14.16 4.68 0.01
CA LYS A 115 -14.35 3.45 -0.75
C LYS A 115 -13.16 2.51 -0.61
N VAL A 116 -11.96 3.07 -0.64
CA VAL A 116 -10.74 2.30 -0.49
C VAL A 116 -10.69 1.66 0.90
N TYR A 117 -10.91 2.44 1.92
CA TYR A 117 -10.86 1.94 3.30
C TYR A 117 -11.94 0.89 3.53
N THR A 118 -13.14 1.12 3.03
CA THR A 118 -14.22 0.15 3.17
C THR A 118 -13.88 -1.17 2.48
N HIS A 119 -13.29 -1.09 1.31
CA HIS A 119 -12.93 -2.30 0.57
C HIS A 119 -11.97 -3.17 1.35
N TYR A 120 -11.02 -2.57 2.06
CA TYR A 120 -10.02 -3.32 2.82
C TYR A 120 -10.41 -3.52 4.28
N GLY A 121 -11.58 -3.06 4.67
CA GLY A 121 -12.03 -3.22 6.05
C GLY A 121 -11.24 -2.40 7.06
N ALA A 122 -10.63 -1.32 6.62
CA ALA A 122 -9.83 -0.46 7.48
C ALA A 122 -10.66 0.68 8.05
N ALA A 123 -10.35 1.09 9.27
CA ALA A 123 -11.06 2.19 9.91
C ALA A 123 -10.46 3.52 9.45
N PRO A 124 -11.27 4.43 8.92
CA PRO A 124 -10.74 5.72 8.51
C PRO A 124 -10.37 6.55 9.72
N TYR A 125 -9.21 7.19 9.65
CA TYR A 125 -8.74 8.00 10.77
C TYR A 125 -9.44 9.36 10.86
N TRP A 126 -10.10 9.76 9.78
CA TRP A 126 -10.77 11.06 9.74
C TRP A 126 -12.20 11.03 10.26
N GLU A 127 -12.66 9.87 10.63
CA GLU A 127 -13.95 9.68 11.27
C GLU A 127 -13.73 9.26 12.71
N ASP A 128 -14.40 9.90 13.60
CA ASP A 128 -14.30 9.56 15.02
C ASP A 128 -15.55 8.87 15.50
#